data_547fc85308e84481ff6211f2fb1291ab
#
_entry.id   547fc85308e84481ff6211f2fb1291ab
#
_cell.length_a   1.000
_cell.length_b   1.000
_cell.length_c   1.000
_cell.angle_alpha   90.00
_cell.angle_beta   90.00
_cell.angle_gamma   90.00
#
_symmetry.space_group_name_H-M   'P 1'
#
loop_
_entity.id
_entity.type
_entity.pdbx_description
1 polymer ?
#
loop_
_entity_poly.entity_id
_entity_poly.type
_entity_poly.pdbx_seq_one_letter_code
_entity_poly.pdbx_strand_id
1 'polypeptide(L)'
;IASLTTNATTYHSEPAYRVNLLALGSKRADFFFKMRDTLTCVMGEKLEPRYFRKGAEEGKRYTVDEAWFSYKDGLCFAKQKRTFRDGEVQESEESDSRCIYDMLTILAQARSYDPADYKVGDKIKFPMATGRKVEEQTLIYRGKENVKAENGVTYRCLIFSLVEYDKKGKEKEVITFFV
;
A
#
# COMPACT_ATOMS: atom_id res chain seq x y z
N ILE A 1 8.29 -1.58 15.37
CA ILE A 1 8.31 -3.00 14.94
C ILE A 1 7.26 -3.15 13.84
N ALA A 2 7.64 -3.80 12.74
CA ALA A 2 6.71 -4.13 11.65
C ALA A 2 6.80 -5.63 11.32
N SER A 3 5.68 -6.21 10.92
CA SER A 3 5.59 -7.59 10.45
C SER A 3 4.73 -7.63 9.20
N LEU A 4 5.25 -8.21 8.13
CA LEU A 4 4.54 -8.45 6.88
C LEU A 4 4.40 -9.95 6.65
N THR A 5 3.17 -10.41 6.40
CA THR A 5 2.88 -11.82 6.11
C THR A 5 2.06 -11.94 4.83
N THR A 6 2.32 -12.98 4.04
CA THR A 6 1.58 -13.30 2.83
C THR A 6 1.10 -14.75 2.90
N ASN A 7 -0.18 -14.98 2.63
CA ASN A 7 -0.81 -16.30 2.67
C ASN A 7 -1.70 -16.50 1.44
N ALA A 8 -1.74 -17.73 0.92
CA ALA A 8 -2.75 -18.14 -0.04
C ALA A 8 -4.12 -18.15 0.64
N THR A 9 -5.15 -17.73 -0.06
CA THR A 9 -6.54 -17.67 0.42
C THR A 9 -7.51 -17.81 -0.75
N THR A 10 -8.79 -17.63 -0.50
CA THR A 10 -9.81 -17.46 -1.55
C THR A 10 -10.57 -16.15 -1.33
N TYR A 11 -11.03 -15.55 -2.41
CA TYR A 11 -11.90 -14.38 -2.41
C TYR A 11 -13.05 -14.61 -3.39
N HIS A 12 -14.30 -14.63 -2.88
CA HIS A 12 -15.49 -15.01 -3.67
C HIS A 12 -15.30 -16.35 -4.42
N SER A 13 -14.70 -17.35 -3.74
CA SER A 13 -14.41 -18.70 -4.28
C SER A 13 -13.30 -18.75 -5.34
N GLU A 14 -12.65 -17.63 -5.67
CA GLU A 14 -11.49 -17.60 -6.55
C GLU A 14 -10.18 -17.65 -5.75
N PRO A 15 -9.12 -18.31 -6.27
CA PRO A 15 -7.80 -18.26 -5.63
C PRO A 15 -7.29 -16.83 -5.47
N ALA A 16 -6.69 -16.55 -4.33
CA ALA A 16 -6.23 -15.21 -4.00
C ALA A 16 -5.05 -15.26 -3.03
N TYR A 17 -4.37 -14.13 -2.85
CA TYR A 17 -3.35 -13.91 -1.83
C TYR A 17 -3.83 -12.85 -0.84
N ARG A 18 -3.60 -13.11 0.45
CA ARG A 18 -3.80 -12.13 1.51
C ARG A 18 -2.46 -11.67 2.05
N VAL A 19 -2.27 -10.35 2.07
CA VAL A 19 -1.11 -9.72 2.70
C VAL A 19 -1.57 -8.96 3.93
N ASN A 20 -0.87 -9.14 5.04
CA ASN A 20 -1.11 -8.39 6.27
C ASN A 20 0.17 -7.67 6.68
N LEU A 21 0.06 -6.39 6.99
CA LEU A 21 1.10 -5.58 7.60
C LEU A 21 0.62 -5.10 8.98
N LEU A 22 1.39 -5.41 10.00
CA LEU A 22 1.24 -4.85 11.33
C LEU A 22 2.40 -3.91 11.59
N ALA A 23 2.13 -2.63 11.83
CA ALA A 23 3.12 -1.65 12.24
C ALA A 23 2.79 -1.15 13.66
N LEU A 24 3.75 -1.27 14.57
CA LEU A 24 3.62 -0.87 15.97
C LEU A 24 4.68 0.18 16.28
N GLY A 25 4.30 1.22 17.01
CA GLY A 25 5.22 2.14 17.64
C GLY A 25 6.20 1.40 18.57
N SER A 26 7.30 2.03 18.92
CA SER A 26 8.17 1.50 19.96
C SER A 26 7.54 1.73 21.35
N LYS A 27 7.80 0.84 22.32
CA LYS A 27 7.30 0.99 23.70
C LYS A 27 7.64 2.35 24.32
N ARG A 28 8.76 2.98 23.93
CA ARG A 28 9.15 4.32 24.38
C ARG A 28 8.34 5.42 23.70
N ALA A 29 8.01 5.25 22.42
CA ALA A 29 7.18 6.21 21.68
C ALA A 29 5.70 6.09 22.09
N ASP A 30 5.20 4.87 22.39
CA ASP A 30 3.82 4.62 22.80
C ASP A 30 3.42 5.36 24.11
N PHE A 31 4.41 5.73 24.94
CA PHE A 31 4.16 6.55 26.14
C PHE A 31 3.73 7.98 25.77
N PHE A 32 4.26 8.52 24.66
CA PHE A 32 3.95 9.87 24.20
C PHE A 32 2.89 9.88 23.10
N PHE A 33 2.93 8.89 22.22
CA PHE A 33 2.05 8.79 21.05
C PHE A 33 1.87 7.34 20.60
N LYS A 34 0.69 6.80 20.86
CA LYS A 34 0.36 5.42 20.48
C LYS A 34 0.11 5.35 18.98
N MET A 35 0.88 4.51 18.30
CA MET A 35 0.72 4.22 16.88
C MET A 35 0.54 2.71 16.68
N ARG A 36 -0.59 2.33 16.12
CA ARG A 36 -0.91 0.96 15.71
C ARG A 36 -1.63 1.00 14.39
N ASP A 37 -0.93 0.58 13.35
CA ASP A 37 -1.51 0.45 12.02
C ASP A 37 -1.56 -1.02 11.64
N THR A 38 -2.76 -1.46 11.25
CA THR A 38 -3.00 -2.78 10.68
C THR A 38 -3.49 -2.59 9.26
N LEU A 39 -2.76 -3.16 8.31
CA LEU A 39 -3.15 -3.15 6.91
C LEU A 39 -3.36 -4.58 6.44
N THR A 40 -4.41 -4.79 5.68
CA THR A 40 -4.69 -6.06 5.01
C THR A 40 -5.09 -5.77 3.58
N CYS A 41 -4.53 -6.49 2.63
CA CYS A 41 -5.08 -6.54 1.28
C CYS A 41 -5.37 -7.98 0.86
N VAL A 42 -6.32 -8.13 -0.05
CA VAL A 42 -6.56 -9.34 -0.82
C VAL A 42 -6.38 -8.99 -2.29
N MET A 43 -5.58 -9.77 -2.98
CA MET A 43 -5.30 -9.62 -4.41
C MET A 43 -5.51 -10.95 -5.11
N GLY A 44 -5.91 -10.90 -6.38
CA GLY A 44 -6.03 -12.09 -7.22
C GLY A 44 -4.66 -12.66 -7.61
N GLU A 45 -4.67 -13.74 -8.38
CA GLU A 45 -3.44 -14.44 -8.80
C GLU A 45 -2.51 -13.58 -9.68
N LYS A 46 -3.06 -12.61 -10.39
CA LYS A 46 -2.30 -11.63 -11.20
C LYS A 46 -1.89 -10.39 -10.43
N LEU A 47 -1.97 -10.45 -9.09
CA LEU A 47 -1.69 -9.35 -8.16
C LEU A 47 -2.61 -8.13 -8.36
N GLU A 48 -3.79 -8.32 -8.96
CA GLU A 48 -4.80 -7.25 -9.05
C GLU A 48 -5.52 -7.08 -7.70
N PRO A 49 -5.72 -5.85 -7.20
CA PRO A 49 -6.44 -5.59 -5.96
C PRO A 49 -7.88 -6.13 -5.99
N ARG A 50 -8.33 -6.71 -4.88
CA ARG A 50 -9.72 -7.14 -4.66
C ARG A 50 -10.33 -6.45 -3.45
N TYR A 51 -9.56 -6.35 -2.37
CA TYR A 51 -9.99 -5.71 -1.12
C TYR A 51 -8.80 -5.15 -0.38
N PHE A 52 -8.99 -4.01 0.25
CA PHE A 52 -8.00 -3.39 1.14
C PHE A 52 -8.67 -2.87 2.40
N ARG A 53 -7.97 -2.99 3.52
CA ARG A 53 -8.37 -2.42 4.80
C ARG A 53 -7.15 -1.87 5.53
N LYS A 54 -7.27 -0.63 6.01
CA LYS A 54 -6.32 0.00 6.93
C LYS A 54 -7.05 0.40 8.20
N GLY A 55 -6.65 -0.16 9.35
CA GLY A 55 -7.01 0.37 10.66
C GLY A 55 -5.84 1.18 11.19
N ALA A 56 -6.04 2.46 11.43
CA ALA A 56 -5.00 3.35 11.94
C ALA A 56 -5.41 3.88 13.33
N GLU A 57 -4.57 3.63 14.33
CA GLU A 57 -4.71 4.19 15.67
C GLU A 57 -3.55 5.16 15.91
N GLU A 58 -3.82 6.45 15.83
CA GLU A 58 -2.84 7.53 15.96
C GLU A 58 -3.23 8.42 17.15
N GLY A 59 -2.68 8.14 18.32
CA GLY A 59 -3.01 8.84 19.55
C GLY A 59 -4.50 8.69 19.91
N LYS A 60 -5.26 9.78 19.84
CA LYS A 60 -6.72 9.79 20.10
C LYS A 60 -7.57 9.53 18.84
N ARG A 61 -6.95 9.51 17.66
CA ARG A 61 -7.65 9.28 16.40
C ARG A 61 -7.66 7.78 16.09
N TYR A 62 -8.79 7.31 15.62
CA TYR A 62 -8.94 5.98 15.06
C TYR A 62 -9.77 6.07 13.81
N THR A 63 -9.25 5.51 12.72
CA THR A 63 -9.96 5.41 11.45
C THR A 63 -9.83 4.02 10.88
N VAL A 64 -10.86 3.58 10.19
CA VAL A 64 -10.82 2.38 9.36
C VAL A 64 -11.11 2.80 7.93
N ASP A 65 -10.15 2.58 7.05
CA ASP A 65 -10.30 2.75 5.62
C ASP A 65 -10.46 1.37 4.97
N GLU A 66 -11.47 1.22 4.14
CA GLU A 66 -11.73 0.03 3.35
C GLU A 66 -11.87 0.41 1.87
N ALA A 67 -11.40 -0.46 0.98
CA ALA A 67 -11.61 -0.32 -0.45
C ALA A 67 -11.94 -1.68 -1.06
N TRP A 68 -12.93 -1.71 -1.92
CA TRP A 68 -13.34 -2.85 -2.73
C TRP A 68 -13.08 -2.53 -4.18
N PHE A 69 -12.41 -3.44 -4.88
CA PHE A 69 -12.04 -3.25 -6.27
C PHE A 69 -12.83 -4.22 -7.15
N SER A 70 -13.33 -3.70 -8.27
CA SER A 70 -14.02 -4.48 -9.28
C SER A 70 -13.59 -4.06 -10.68
N TYR A 71 -13.75 -4.96 -11.63
CA TYR A 71 -13.27 -4.78 -13.01
C TYR A 71 -14.41 -5.07 -13.96
N LYS A 72 -14.75 -4.08 -14.78
CA LYS A 72 -15.83 -4.19 -15.75
C LYS A 72 -15.58 -3.28 -16.94
N ASP A 73 -15.83 -3.76 -18.14
CA ASP A 73 -15.76 -3.00 -19.40
C ASP A 73 -14.41 -2.28 -19.59
N GLY A 74 -13.30 -2.91 -19.18
CA GLY A 74 -11.95 -2.36 -19.28
C GLY A 74 -11.63 -1.27 -18.25
N LEU A 75 -12.52 -1.03 -17.29
CA LEU A 75 -12.31 -0.10 -16.18
C LEU A 75 -12.08 -0.84 -14.88
N CYS A 76 -11.25 -0.25 -14.01
CA CYS A 76 -11.11 -0.59 -12.62
C CYS A 76 -11.93 0.38 -11.77
N PHE A 77 -12.78 -0.14 -10.89
CA PHE A 77 -13.58 0.63 -9.95
C PHE A 77 -13.05 0.43 -8.54
N ALA A 78 -12.95 1.50 -7.77
CA ALA A 78 -12.64 1.47 -6.36
C ALA A 78 -13.77 2.11 -5.56
N LYS A 79 -14.54 1.29 -4.84
CA LYS A 79 -15.49 1.76 -3.84
C LYS A 79 -14.74 1.86 -2.51
N GLN A 80 -14.74 3.05 -1.91
CA GLN A 80 -13.99 3.32 -0.69
C GLN A 80 -14.94 3.75 0.44
N LYS A 81 -14.58 3.35 1.67
CA LYS A 81 -15.30 3.71 2.88
C LYS A 81 -14.31 4.04 3.97
N ARG A 82 -14.47 5.22 4.58
CA ARG A 82 -13.77 5.61 5.80
C ARG A 82 -14.75 5.67 6.95
N THR A 83 -14.44 4.96 8.03
CA THR A 83 -15.19 4.99 9.28
C THR A 83 -14.35 5.67 10.35
N PHE A 84 -14.89 6.68 10.99
CA PHE A 84 -14.27 7.41 12.10
C PHE A 84 -14.64 6.78 13.45
N ARG A 85 -13.91 7.15 14.52
CA ARG A 85 -14.12 6.63 15.88
C ARG A 85 -15.54 6.88 16.41
N ASP A 86 -16.15 8.00 16.08
CA ASP A 86 -17.50 8.42 16.48
C ASP A 86 -18.62 7.73 15.67
N GLY A 87 -18.24 6.91 14.68
CA GLY A 87 -19.16 6.20 13.81
C GLY A 87 -19.52 6.97 12.54
N GLU A 88 -19.02 8.18 12.33
CA GLU A 88 -19.17 8.88 11.06
C GLU A 88 -18.58 8.04 9.92
N VAL A 89 -19.26 8.02 8.79
CA VAL A 89 -18.87 7.26 7.60
C VAL A 89 -18.80 8.18 6.40
N GLN A 90 -17.70 8.08 5.65
CA GLN A 90 -17.53 8.73 4.35
C GLN A 90 -17.34 7.66 3.28
N GLU A 91 -18.08 7.75 2.19
CA GLU A 91 -18.00 6.82 1.07
C GLU A 91 -17.68 7.56 -0.23
N SER A 92 -16.96 6.90 -1.12
CA SER A 92 -16.71 7.35 -2.47
C SER A 92 -16.62 6.15 -3.41
N GLU A 93 -16.87 6.38 -4.70
CA GLU A 93 -16.63 5.41 -5.75
C GLU A 93 -16.04 6.13 -6.95
N GLU A 94 -14.91 5.65 -7.43
CA GLU A 94 -14.19 6.22 -8.56
C GLU A 94 -13.69 5.10 -9.48
N SER A 95 -13.38 5.44 -10.73
CA SER A 95 -12.88 4.49 -11.72
C SER A 95 -11.71 5.08 -12.51
N ASP A 96 -10.85 4.19 -13.02
CA ASP A 96 -9.75 4.53 -13.93
C ASP A 96 -9.63 3.41 -14.98
N SER A 97 -9.14 3.72 -16.17
CA SER A 97 -8.83 2.73 -17.20
C SER A 97 -7.58 1.90 -16.86
N ARG A 98 -6.77 2.36 -15.92
CA ARG A 98 -5.63 1.63 -15.34
C ARG A 98 -6.08 0.91 -14.09
N CYS A 99 -5.30 -0.07 -13.64
CA CYS A 99 -5.53 -0.71 -12.34
C CYS A 99 -5.35 0.32 -11.22
N ILE A 100 -6.36 0.46 -10.35
CA ILE A 100 -6.27 1.25 -9.13
C ILE A 100 -5.70 0.35 -8.04
N TYR A 101 -4.59 0.76 -7.42
CA TYR A 101 -3.90 -0.01 -6.38
C TYR A 101 -4.24 0.48 -4.98
N ASP A 102 -3.97 -0.36 -4.01
CA ASP A 102 -3.77 0.02 -2.61
C ASP A 102 -2.28 -0.04 -2.24
N MET A 103 -1.95 0.44 -1.04
CA MET A 103 -0.57 0.53 -0.57
C MET A 103 0.15 -0.82 -0.46
N LEU A 104 -0.56 -1.92 -0.12
CA LEU A 104 0.07 -3.24 0.01
C LEU A 104 0.15 -3.95 -1.33
N THR A 105 -0.86 -3.81 -2.18
CA THR A 105 -0.87 -4.46 -3.48
C THR A 105 0.20 -3.87 -4.40
N ILE A 106 0.44 -2.53 -4.35
CA ILE A 106 1.55 -1.95 -5.12
C ILE A 106 2.92 -2.43 -4.64
N LEU A 107 3.08 -2.71 -3.34
CA LEU A 107 4.29 -3.31 -2.80
C LEU A 107 4.51 -4.73 -3.33
N ALA A 108 3.44 -5.54 -3.38
CA ALA A 108 3.49 -6.88 -3.96
C ALA A 108 3.82 -6.82 -5.45
N GLN A 109 3.20 -5.88 -6.18
CA GLN A 109 3.48 -5.64 -7.60
C GLN A 109 4.95 -5.23 -7.83
N ALA A 110 5.50 -4.35 -6.99
CA ALA A 110 6.89 -3.91 -7.10
C ALA A 110 7.90 -5.08 -6.94
N ARG A 111 7.55 -6.10 -6.17
CA ARG A 111 8.36 -7.32 -6.04
C ARG A 111 8.38 -8.20 -7.31
N SER A 112 7.42 -8.03 -8.21
CA SER A 112 7.33 -8.75 -9.47
C SER A 112 8.02 -8.03 -10.64
N TYR A 113 8.52 -6.81 -10.43
CA TYR A 113 9.19 -6.04 -11.48
C TYR A 113 10.55 -6.63 -11.83
N ASP A 114 10.82 -6.78 -13.13
CA ASP A 114 12.16 -7.13 -13.61
C ASP A 114 13.05 -5.87 -13.55
N PRO A 115 14.12 -5.89 -12.76
CA PRO A 115 15.03 -4.75 -12.68
C PRO A 115 15.76 -4.43 -13.98
N ALA A 116 15.74 -5.33 -14.97
CA ALA A 116 16.31 -5.07 -16.29
C ALA A 116 15.49 -4.07 -17.10
N ASP A 117 14.20 -3.94 -16.79
CA ASP A 117 13.26 -3.03 -17.47
C ASP A 117 13.35 -1.59 -16.99
N TYR A 118 14.08 -1.32 -15.89
CA TYR A 118 14.12 -0.02 -15.24
C TYR A 118 15.50 0.57 -15.11
N LYS A 119 15.59 1.88 -15.31
CA LYS A 119 16.78 2.70 -14.99
C LYS A 119 16.56 3.44 -13.67
N VAL A 120 17.64 3.67 -12.94
CA VAL A 120 17.57 4.48 -11.71
C VAL A 120 17.00 5.86 -12.03
N GLY A 121 15.95 6.23 -11.29
CA GLY A 121 15.19 7.47 -11.49
C GLY A 121 13.92 7.31 -12.33
N ASP A 122 13.67 6.13 -12.92
CA ASP A 122 12.42 5.87 -13.64
C ASP A 122 11.23 6.01 -12.71
N LYS A 123 10.17 6.63 -13.23
CA LYS A 123 8.94 6.95 -12.50
C LYS A 123 7.78 6.11 -13.02
N ILE A 124 7.21 5.34 -12.14
CA ILE A 124 6.01 4.53 -12.39
C ILE A 124 4.83 5.25 -11.76
N LYS A 125 3.92 5.78 -12.60
CA LYS A 125 2.72 6.48 -12.13
C LYS A 125 1.53 5.53 -12.15
N PHE A 126 0.72 5.58 -11.10
CA PHE A 126 -0.46 4.74 -10.94
C PHE A 126 -1.53 5.41 -10.06
N PRO A 127 -2.83 5.14 -10.31
CA PRO A 127 -3.90 5.57 -9.42
C PRO A 127 -3.91 4.70 -8.16
N MET A 128 -4.06 5.33 -6.99
CA MET A 128 -4.13 4.66 -5.69
C MET A 128 -5.35 5.09 -4.89
N ALA A 129 -6.07 4.12 -4.33
CA ALA A 129 -7.13 4.35 -3.36
C ALA A 129 -6.53 4.76 -2.01
N THR A 130 -6.88 5.95 -1.52
CA THR A 130 -6.31 6.56 -0.30
C THR A 130 -7.28 6.55 0.90
N GLY A 131 -8.41 5.84 0.76
CA GLY A 131 -9.48 5.76 1.76
C GLY A 131 -10.57 6.82 1.62
N ARG A 132 -10.36 7.84 0.77
CA ARG A 132 -11.39 8.87 0.47
C ARG A 132 -11.58 9.08 -1.02
N LYS A 133 -10.52 8.98 -1.80
CA LYS A 133 -10.47 9.26 -3.22
C LYS A 133 -9.37 8.44 -3.88
N VAL A 134 -9.39 8.41 -5.19
CA VAL A 134 -8.29 7.88 -5.99
C VAL A 134 -7.34 9.02 -6.33
N GLU A 135 -6.06 8.86 -6.04
CA GLU A 135 -5.02 9.85 -6.29
C GLU A 135 -3.89 9.26 -7.14
N GLU A 136 -3.35 10.07 -8.02
CA GLU A 136 -2.14 9.69 -8.77
C GLU A 136 -0.95 9.63 -7.81
N GLN A 137 -0.29 8.48 -7.78
CA GLN A 137 0.93 8.26 -7.01
C GLN A 137 2.11 7.98 -7.93
N THR A 138 3.31 8.18 -7.42
CA THR A 138 4.54 7.91 -8.18
C THR A 138 5.47 7.03 -7.38
N LEU A 139 5.84 5.91 -7.97
CA LEU A 139 6.89 5.04 -7.47
C LEU A 139 8.18 5.32 -8.27
N ILE A 140 9.28 5.59 -7.59
CA ILE A 140 10.57 5.85 -8.25
C ILE A 140 11.51 4.70 -7.97
N TYR A 141 12.08 4.11 -9.03
CA TYR A 141 13.13 3.12 -8.89
C TYR A 141 14.45 3.78 -8.51
N ARG A 142 15.02 3.40 -7.36
CA ARG A 142 16.25 3.97 -6.81
C ARG A 142 17.50 3.10 -7.05
N GLY A 143 17.31 1.93 -7.63
CA GLY A 143 18.41 1.00 -7.90
C GLY A 143 18.42 -0.23 -7.00
N LYS A 144 19.62 -0.81 -6.81
CA LYS A 144 19.84 -2.01 -6.01
C LYS A 144 20.86 -1.75 -4.91
N GLU A 145 20.57 -2.19 -3.70
CA GLU A 145 21.50 -2.14 -2.56
C GLU A 145 21.52 -3.45 -1.78
N ASN A 146 22.62 -3.67 -1.07
CA ASN A 146 22.71 -4.73 -0.08
C ASN A 146 22.21 -4.19 1.26
N VAL A 147 21.10 -4.73 1.74
CA VAL A 147 20.44 -4.30 2.95
C VAL A 147 20.55 -5.38 4.02
N LYS A 148 21.14 -5.04 5.17
CA LYS A 148 21.19 -5.94 6.32
C LYS A 148 19.87 -5.86 7.08
N ALA A 149 19.13 -6.97 7.12
CA ALA A 149 17.88 -7.09 7.86
C ALA A 149 18.15 -7.31 9.37
N GLU A 150 17.09 -7.15 10.18
CA GLU A 150 17.17 -7.35 11.64
C GLU A 150 17.59 -8.77 12.06
N ASN A 151 17.32 -9.77 11.23
CA ASN A 151 17.79 -11.15 11.42
C ASN A 151 19.31 -11.34 11.19
N GLY A 152 20.04 -10.25 10.87
CA GLY A 152 21.46 -10.24 10.61
C GLY A 152 21.86 -10.68 9.19
N VAL A 153 20.92 -11.13 8.37
CA VAL A 153 21.14 -11.54 6.97
C VAL A 153 21.15 -10.32 6.06
N THR A 154 22.09 -10.31 5.11
CA THR A 154 22.16 -9.28 4.07
C THR A 154 21.47 -9.76 2.80
N TYR A 155 20.49 -8.99 2.33
CA TYR A 155 19.75 -9.23 1.10
C TYR A 155 20.10 -8.19 0.06
N ARG A 156 20.16 -8.60 -1.22
CA ARG A 156 20.27 -7.66 -2.32
C ARG A 156 18.87 -7.26 -2.75
N CYS A 157 18.48 -6.04 -2.40
CA CYS A 157 17.14 -5.52 -2.59
C CYS A 157 17.05 -4.57 -3.77
N LEU A 158 15.91 -4.55 -4.45
CA LEU A 158 15.49 -3.43 -5.29
C LEU A 158 14.92 -2.36 -4.37
N ILE A 159 15.19 -1.10 -4.68
CA ILE A 159 14.76 0.03 -3.89
C ILE A 159 13.76 0.86 -4.67
N PHE A 160 12.59 1.03 -4.11
CA PHE A 160 11.55 1.90 -4.65
C PHE A 160 11.09 2.91 -3.60
N SER A 161 11.00 4.18 -3.99
CA SER A 161 10.41 5.24 -3.15
C SER A 161 9.03 5.60 -3.68
N LEU A 162 8.00 5.48 -2.84
CA LEU A 162 6.71 6.11 -3.07
C LEU A 162 6.84 7.58 -2.72
N VAL A 163 6.50 8.45 -3.66
CA VAL A 163 6.67 9.89 -3.50
C VAL A 163 5.39 10.65 -3.83
N GLU A 164 5.21 11.75 -3.15
CA GLU A 164 4.22 12.78 -3.45
C GLU A 164 4.94 14.06 -3.91
N TYR A 165 4.23 14.90 -4.65
CA TYR A 165 4.73 16.21 -5.05
C TYR A 165 3.90 17.31 -4.37
N ASP A 166 4.58 18.28 -3.76
CA ASP A 166 3.91 19.43 -3.18
C ASP A 166 3.38 20.38 -4.28
N LYS A 167 2.65 21.42 -3.87
CA LYS A 167 2.10 22.42 -4.80
C LYS A 167 3.15 23.17 -5.64
N LYS A 168 4.41 23.08 -5.24
CA LYS A 168 5.56 23.68 -5.95
C LYS A 168 6.31 22.67 -6.81
N GLY A 169 5.80 21.41 -6.88
CA GLY A 169 6.42 20.32 -7.62
C GLY A 169 7.66 19.73 -6.93
N LYS A 170 7.90 20.03 -5.64
CA LYS A 170 8.99 19.43 -4.89
C LYS A 170 8.60 18.02 -4.44
N GLU A 171 9.48 17.07 -4.69
CA GLU A 171 9.35 15.67 -4.27
C GLU A 171 9.40 15.57 -2.75
N LYS A 172 8.46 14.82 -2.19
CA LYS A 172 8.41 14.40 -0.81
C LYS A 172 8.30 12.88 -0.77
N GLU A 173 9.30 12.22 -0.23
CA GLU A 173 9.25 10.78 0.00
C GLU A 173 8.22 10.45 1.09
N VAL A 174 7.34 9.50 0.79
CA VAL A 174 6.33 9.00 1.72
C VAL A 174 6.85 7.74 2.42
N ILE A 175 7.35 6.78 1.63
CA ILE A 175 7.91 5.52 2.12
C ILE A 175 8.90 4.95 1.11
N THR A 176 9.93 4.28 1.60
CA THR A 176 10.88 3.51 0.77
C THR A 176 10.71 2.01 1.03
N PHE A 177 10.59 1.26 -0.06
CA PHE A 177 10.50 -0.21 -0.05
C PHE A 177 11.83 -0.83 -0.47
N PHE A 178 12.22 -1.86 0.26
CA PHE A 178 13.34 -2.75 -0.04
C PHE A 178 12.75 -4.13 -0.37
N VAL A 179 12.74 -4.52 -1.64
CA VAL A 179 12.07 -5.72 -2.15
C VAL A 179 13.05 -6.64 -2.90
#